data_29aded838cebed960a6de87c45a27587
#
_entry.id   29aded838cebed960a6de87c45a27587
#
_cell.length_a   1.000
_cell.length_b   1.000
_cell.length_c   1.000
_cell.angle_alpha   90.00
_cell.angle_beta   90.00
_cell.angle_gamma   90.00
#
_symmetry.space_group_name_H-M   'P 1'
#
loop_
_entity.id
_entity.type
_entity.pdbx_description
1 polymer ?
#
loop_
_entity_poly.entity_id
_entity_poly.type
_entity_poly.pdbx_seq_one_letter_code
_entity_poly.pdbx_strand_id
1 'polypeptide(L)'
;MNFTNFGKYILLLKAVFRRPEKTKIYIKAIFQQMDFIGVGSLGLISIISTFIGAVMTLQIAFQLVSDFIPKTIIGSVNRDSSILELSPTISAIVLAGKIGSAISSEIGTMRVTEQIDALEIMGINAPGYLILPKIIAGITMVPVLVIISMVLSIGGGYLGGTLSGAISAAEYIQGITTDFNPYTINVALTKAFVFGFIITSVPAYEGFYVKGGALEVAQASTRAVVVSCISILACDYIVTQLLL
;
A
#
# COMPACT_ATOMS: atom_id res chain seq x y z
N MET A 1 21.51 -1.23 1.01
CA MET A 1 21.39 -0.98 -0.45
C MET A 1 22.68 -0.32 -0.93
N ASN A 2 23.43 -0.94 -1.83
CA ASN A 2 24.67 -0.34 -2.34
C ASN A 2 24.30 0.79 -3.31
N PHE A 3 25.08 1.87 -3.35
CA PHE A 3 24.88 3.00 -4.28
C PHE A 3 24.68 2.58 -5.74
N THR A 4 25.33 1.48 -6.16
CA THR A 4 25.17 0.88 -7.49
C THR A 4 23.77 0.35 -7.76
N ASN A 5 23.07 -0.20 -6.75
CA ASN A 5 21.69 -0.71 -6.90
C ASN A 5 20.70 0.44 -7.01
N PHE A 6 20.91 1.52 -6.26
CA PHE A 6 20.07 2.72 -6.37
C PHE A 6 20.19 3.37 -7.76
N GLY A 7 21.43 3.45 -8.30
CA GLY A 7 21.64 3.94 -9.66
C GLY A 7 20.92 3.09 -10.73
N LYS A 8 20.98 1.76 -10.60
CA LYS A 8 20.25 0.84 -11.51
C LYS A 8 18.74 1.00 -11.41
N TYR A 9 18.20 1.21 -10.21
CA TYR A 9 16.77 1.47 -10.00
C TYR A 9 16.30 2.74 -10.73
N ILE A 10 17.06 3.84 -10.62
CA ILE A 10 16.75 5.09 -11.33
C ILE A 10 16.82 4.89 -12.85
N LEU A 11 17.84 4.17 -13.35
CA LEU A 11 17.99 3.87 -14.78
C LEU A 11 16.82 3.01 -15.29
N LEU A 12 16.36 2.03 -14.51
CA LEU A 12 15.19 1.22 -14.85
C LEU A 12 13.93 2.11 -14.93
N LEU A 13 13.69 2.96 -13.93
CA LEU A 13 12.55 3.89 -13.97
C LEU A 13 12.61 4.82 -15.18
N LYS A 14 13.79 5.33 -15.53
CA LYS A 14 13.97 6.14 -16.74
C LYS A 14 13.64 5.34 -18.01
N ALA A 15 14.00 4.05 -18.06
CA ALA A 15 13.68 3.17 -19.19
C ALA A 15 12.18 2.86 -19.27
N VAL A 16 11.49 2.73 -18.13
CA VAL A 16 10.04 2.52 -18.04
C VAL A 16 9.27 3.67 -18.74
N PHE A 17 9.70 4.91 -18.54
CA PHE A 17 9.03 6.09 -19.12
C PHE A 17 9.55 6.49 -20.53
N ARG A 18 10.52 5.74 -21.07
CA ARG A 18 11.15 6.05 -22.37
C ARG A 18 10.51 5.28 -23.52
N ARG A 19 9.63 5.84 -24.28
CA ARG A 19 8.92 5.27 -25.45
C ARG A 19 7.78 4.34 -25.04
N PRO A 20 6.60 4.87 -24.77
CA PRO A 20 5.40 4.05 -24.62
C PRO A 20 5.03 3.39 -25.97
N GLU A 21 4.65 2.12 -25.91
CA GLU A 21 4.07 1.36 -27.00
C GLU A 21 2.66 1.88 -27.34
N LYS A 22 1.93 1.22 -28.26
CA LYS A 22 0.58 1.64 -28.66
C LYS A 22 -0.36 1.73 -27.45
N THR A 23 -0.97 2.88 -27.24
CA THR A 23 -1.83 3.24 -26.10
C THR A 23 -2.91 2.19 -25.80
N LYS A 24 -3.49 1.57 -26.82
CA LYS A 24 -4.57 0.57 -26.67
C LYS A 24 -4.12 -0.69 -25.90
N ILE A 25 -2.84 -1.09 -26.06
CA ILE A 25 -2.27 -2.26 -25.39
C ILE A 25 -2.08 -1.95 -23.89
N TYR A 26 -1.56 -0.74 -23.59
CA TYR A 26 -1.39 -0.28 -22.21
C TYR A 26 -2.69 -0.18 -21.45
N ILE A 27 -3.74 0.38 -22.05
CA ILE A 27 -5.04 0.52 -21.39
C ILE A 27 -5.55 -0.83 -20.91
N LYS A 28 -5.53 -1.85 -21.77
CA LYS A 28 -5.97 -3.20 -21.40
C LYS A 28 -5.13 -3.79 -20.26
N ALA A 29 -3.80 -3.64 -20.33
CA ALA A 29 -2.90 -4.12 -19.30
C ALA A 29 -3.10 -3.38 -17.97
N ILE A 30 -3.31 -2.07 -18.00
CA ILE A 30 -3.59 -1.27 -16.80
C ILE A 30 -4.86 -1.76 -16.11
N PHE A 31 -5.97 -1.95 -16.84
CA PHE A 31 -7.22 -2.44 -16.24
C PHE A 31 -7.07 -3.84 -15.64
N GLN A 32 -6.32 -4.73 -16.27
CA GLN A 32 -6.02 -6.05 -15.71
C GLN A 32 -5.21 -5.95 -14.41
N GLN A 33 -4.22 -5.05 -14.36
CA GLN A 33 -3.44 -4.82 -13.15
C GLN A 33 -4.26 -4.10 -12.06
N MET A 34 -5.18 -3.20 -12.43
CA MET A 34 -6.10 -2.56 -11.49
C MET A 34 -7.04 -3.59 -10.83
N ASP A 35 -7.55 -4.55 -11.60
CA ASP A 35 -8.37 -5.64 -11.06
C ASP A 35 -7.55 -6.51 -10.09
N PHE A 36 -6.35 -6.91 -10.48
CA PHE A 36 -5.45 -7.71 -9.65
C PHE A 36 -5.06 -7.01 -8.34
N ILE A 37 -4.65 -5.74 -8.42
CA ILE A 37 -4.21 -4.94 -7.25
C ILE A 37 -5.42 -4.53 -6.40
N GLY A 38 -6.47 -4.01 -7.03
CA GLY A 38 -7.64 -3.45 -6.36
C GLY A 38 -8.59 -4.54 -5.87
N VAL A 39 -9.36 -5.11 -6.78
CA VAL A 39 -10.41 -6.08 -6.46
C VAL A 39 -9.85 -7.31 -5.76
N GLY A 40 -8.74 -7.84 -6.27
CA GLY A 40 -8.05 -8.97 -5.68
C GLY A 40 -7.57 -8.76 -4.24
N SER A 41 -7.43 -7.50 -3.77
CA SER A 41 -6.97 -7.21 -2.40
C SER A 41 -8.05 -6.68 -1.47
N LEU A 42 -9.26 -6.39 -1.99
CA LEU A 42 -10.38 -5.84 -1.20
C LEU A 42 -10.71 -6.69 0.03
N GLY A 43 -10.87 -8.00 -0.13
CA GLY A 43 -11.23 -8.90 0.97
C GLY A 43 -10.19 -8.89 2.09
N LEU A 44 -8.91 -8.94 1.72
CA LEU A 44 -7.81 -8.93 2.69
C LEU A 44 -7.76 -7.61 3.47
N ILE A 45 -7.81 -6.48 2.77
CA ILE A 45 -7.80 -5.15 3.40
C ILE A 45 -9.04 -4.94 4.27
N SER A 46 -10.22 -5.37 3.80
CA SER A 46 -11.46 -5.22 4.57
C SER A 46 -11.42 -5.93 5.92
N ILE A 47 -10.95 -7.16 5.94
CA ILE A 47 -10.81 -7.95 7.19
C ILE A 47 -9.82 -7.28 8.12
N ILE A 48 -8.60 -7.00 7.63
CA ILE A 48 -7.53 -6.45 8.46
C ILE A 48 -7.94 -5.08 9.04
N SER A 49 -8.49 -4.19 8.23
CA SER A 49 -8.88 -2.84 8.66
C SER A 49 -9.95 -2.88 9.74
N THR A 50 -10.97 -3.73 9.57
CA THR A 50 -12.05 -3.87 10.55
C THR A 50 -11.51 -4.35 11.91
N PHE A 51 -10.66 -5.36 11.91
CA PHE A 51 -10.09 -5.87 13.17
C PHE A 51 -9.13 -4.88 13.82
N ILE A 52 -8.31 -4.19 13.04
CA ILE A 52 -7.39 -3.16 13.58
C ILE A 52 -8.18 -2.04 14.24
N GLY A 53 -9.22 -1.53 13.60
CA GLY A 53 -10.08 -0.50 14.18
C GLY A 53 -10.75 -0.96 15.49
N ALA A 54 -11.27 -2.19 15.52
CA ALA A 54 -11.84 -2.76 16.74
C ALA A 54 -10.82 -2.86 17.87
N VAL A 55 -9.64 -3.40 17.62
CA VAL A 55 -8.56 -3.55 18.61
C VAL A 55 -8.10 -2.18 19.11
N MET A 56 -7.90 -1.21 18.22
CA MET A 56 -7.48 0.15 18.60
C MET A 56 -8.49 0.83 19.53
N THR A 57 -9.78 0.73 19.23
CA THR A 57 -10.82 1.30 20.09
C THR A 57 -10.77 0.69 21.50
N LEU A 58 -10.64 -0.64 21.60
CA LEU A 58 -10.51 -1.31 22.88
C LEU A 58 -9.24 -0.91 23.64
N GLN A 59 -8.12 -0.80 22.93
CA GLN A 59 -6.84 -0.39 23.52
C GLN A 59 -6.90 1.03 24.06
N ILE A 60 -7.48 1.98 23.31
CA ILE A 60 -7.66 3.36 23.75
C ILE A 60 -8.60 3.42 24.96
N ALA A 61 -9.72 2.67 24.93
CA ALA A 61 -10.64 2.60 26.05
C ALA A 61 -9.99 2.06 27.33
N PHE A 62 -9.13 1.05 27.19
CA PHE A 62 -8.40 0.47 28.32
C PHE A 62 -7.34 1.43 28.90
N GLN A 63 -6.75 2.30 28.09
CA GLN A 63 -5.77 3.29 28.53
C GLN A 63 -6.43 4.50 29.21
N LEU A 64 -7.70 4.79 28.90
CA LEU A 64 -8.48 5.86 29.51
C LEU A 64 -9.02 5.41 30.89
N VAL A 65 -8.17 5.39 31.89
CA VAL A 65 -8.48 4.94 33.27
C VAL A 65 -9.14 6.03 34.11
N SER A 66 -9.16 7.28 33.64
CA SER A 66 -9.63 8.42 34.43
C SER A 66 -11.07 8.81 34.07
N ASP A 67 -11.96 8.82 35.05
CA ASP A 67 -13.36 9.27 34.91
C ASP A 67 -13.50 10.75 34.56
N PHE A 68 -12.43 11.54 34.65
CA PHE A 68 -12.41 12.97 34.30
C PHE A 68 -12.32 13.20 32.77
N ILE A 69 -11.98 12.19 31.99
CA ILE A 69 -11.80 12.32 30.55
C ILE A 69 -13.08 11.84 29.85
N PRO A 70 -13.73 12.66 29.00
CA PRO A 70 -14.94 12.25 28.28
C PRO A 70 -14.64 11.04 27.37
N LYS A 71 -15.49 10.03 27.41
CA LYS A 71 -15.33 8.81 26.57
C LYS A 71 -15.40 9.09 25.06
N THR A 72 -15.95 10.24 24.67
CA THR A 72 -15.98 10.69 23.26
C THR A 72 -14.57 10.79 22.65
N ILE A 73 -13.53 11.04 23.47
CA ILE A 73 -12.13 11.07 23.02
C ILE A 73 -11.69 9.73 22.41
N ILE A 74 -12.25 8.60 22.84
CA ILE A 74 -11.97 7.30 22.23
C ILE A 74 -12.30 7.30 20.74
N GLY A 75 -13.46 7.85 20.36
CA GLY A 75 -13.91 7.95 18.98
C GLY A 75 -13.01 8.87 18.14
N SER A 76 -12.66 10.06 18.66
CA SER A 76 -11.81 11.02 17.91
C SER A 76 -10.39 10.49 17.73
N VAL A 77 -9.76 9.94 18.77
CA VAL A 77 -8.41 9.37 18.69
C VAL A 77 -8.37 8.16 17.75
N ASN A 78 -9.37 7.27 17.81
CA ASN A 78 -9.43 6.14 16.89
C ASN A 78 -9.59 6.60 15.44
N ARG A 79 -10.45 7.59 15.17
CA ARG A 79 -10.62 8.20 13.85
C ARG A 79 -9.29 8.77 13.33
N ASP A 80 -8.64 9.62 14.11
CA ASP A 80 -7.44 10.32 13.67
C ASP A 80 -6.26 9.36 13.46
N SER A 81 -6.07 8.41 14.38
CA SER A 81 -5.06 7.36 14.23
C SER A 81 -5.35 6.47 13.02
N SER A 82 -6.62 6.11 12.78
CA SER A 82 -7.01 5.30 11.63
C SER A 82 -6.77 6.01 10.32
N ILE A 83 -7.08 7.30 10.22
CA ILE A 83 -6.90 8.08 8.98
C ILE A 83 -5.43 8.34 8.72
N LEU A 84 -4.68 8.86 9.70
CA LEU A 84 -3.33 9.34 9.49
C LEU A 84 -2.29 8.23 9.33
N GLU A 85 -2.42 7.13 10.09
CA GLU A 85 -1.35 6.14 10.19
C GLU A 85 -1.82 4.71 9.90
N LEU A 86 -2.85 4.22 10.60
CA LEU A 86 -3.18 2.79 10.56
C LEU A 86 -3.65 2.37 9.16
N SER A 87 -4.58 3.11 8.56
CA SER A 87 -5.11 2.72 7.25
C SER A 87 -4.07 2.84 6.13
N PRO A 88 -3.33 3.94 5.94
CA PRO A 88 -2.34 4.00 4.87
C PRO A 88 -1.16 3.06 5.11
N THR A 89 -0.56 3.07 6.30
CA THR A 89 0.71 2.37 6.55
C THR A 89 0.51 0.86 6.64
N ILE A 90 -0.49 0.38 7.39
CA ILE A 90 -0.74 -1.07 7.53
C ILE A 90 -1.23 -1.66 6.21
N SER A 91 -2.15 -0.96 5.51
CA SER A 91 -2.58 -1.41 4.18
C SER A 91 -1.40 -1.50 3.21
N ALA A 92 -0.48 -0.53 3.22
CA ALA A 92 0.69 -0.54 2.36
C ALA A 92 1.63 -1.72 2.66
N ILE A 93 1.90 -2.02 3.93
CA ILE A 93 2.74 -3.16 4.33
C ILE A 93 2.12 -4.49 3.90
N VAL A 94 0.82 -4.67 4.13
CA VAL A 94 0.09 -5.88 3.73
C VAL A 94 0.09 -6.04 2.20
N LEU A 95 -0.17 -4.95 1.48
CA LEU A 95 -0.13 -4.94 0.01
C LEU A 95 1.28 -5.16 -0.53
N ALA A 96 2.33 -4.65 0.12
CA ALA A 96 3.72 -4.94 -0.24
C ALA A 96 4.02 -6.43 -0.14
N GLY A 97 3.51 -7.11 0.88
CA GLY A 97 3.61 -8.57 1.00
C GLY A 97 2.92 -9.31 -0.14
N LYS A 98 1.66 -9.00 -0.42
CA LYS A 98 0.84 -9.71 -1.43
C LYS A 98 1.23 -9.32 -2.85
N ILE A 99 1.16 -8.02 -3.16
CA ILE A 99 1.36 -7.52 -4.53
C ILE A 99 2.84 -7.47 -4.87
N GLY A 100 3.67 -7.04 -3.93
CA GLY A 100 5.11 -6.96 -4.15
C GLY A 100 5.74 -8.33 -4.42
N SER A 101 5.38 -9.35 -3.65
CA SER A 101 5.86 -10.71 -3.90
C SER A 101 5.39 -11.24 -5.27
N ALA A 102 4.13 -11.01 -5.63
CA ALA A 102 3.56 -11.45 -6.91
C ALA A 102 4.24 -10.74 -8.10
N ILE A 103 4.42 -9.42 -8.05
CA ILE A 103 5.09 -8.64 -9.11
C ILE A 103 6.54 -9.11 -9.30
N SER A 104 7.29 -9.25 -8.19
CA SER A 104 8.68 -9.68 -8.26
C SER A 104 8.82 -11.10 -8.78
N SER A 105 7.94 -12.01 -8.36
CA SER A 105 7.92 -13.40 -8.84
C SER A 105 7.53 -13.50 -10.32
N GLU A 106 6.51 -12.77 -10.76
CA GLU A 106 6.07 -12.75 -12.15
C GLU A 106 7.18 -12.25 -13.08
N ILE A 107 7.74 -11.05 -12.80
CA ILE A 107 8.80 -10.46 -13.63
C ILE A 107 10.08 -11.30 -13.55
N GLY A 108 10.42 -11.82 -12.35
CA GLY A 108 11.57 -12.69 -12.15
C GLY A 108 11.46 -13.99 -12.93
N THR A 109 10.28 -14.60 -12.98
CA THR A 109 10.04 -15.80 -13.81
C THR A 109 10.18 -15.49 -15.29
N MET A 110 9.63 -14.36 -15.77
CA MET A 110 9.81 -13.94 -17.16
C MET A 110 11.29 -13.66 -17.50
N ARG A 111 12.08 -13.22 -16.53
CA ARG A 111 13.52 -13.01 -16.73
C ARG A 111 14.27 -14.34 -16.86
N VAL A 112 14.03 -15.29 -15.97
CA VAL A 112 14.68 -16.60 -15.94
C VAL A 112 14.28 -17.46 -17.14
N THR A 113 13.07 -17.31 -17.66
CA THR A 113 12.58 -18.01 -18.86
C THR A 113 12.90 -17.26 -20.16
N GLU A 114 13.76 -16.24 -20.13
CA GLU A 114 14.21 -15.46 -21.30
C GLU A 114 13.09 -14.74 -22.05
N GLN A 115 11.89 -14.61 -21.49
CA GLN A 115 10.78 -13.90 -22.12
C GLN A 115 11.06 -12.39 -22.25
N ILE A 116 11.78 -11.81 -21.27
CA ILE A 116 12.18 -10.40 -21.32
C ILE A 116 13.21 -10.19 -22.45
N ASP A 117 14.15 -11.09 -22.63
CA ASP A 117 15.16 -11.01 -23.68
C ASP A 117 14.51 -11.17 -25.07
N ALA A 118 13.51 -12.05 -25.18
CA ALA A 118 12.72 -12.17 -26.41
C ALA A 118 11.97 -10.87 -26.76
N LEU A 119 11.40 -10.16 -25.80
CA LEU A 119 10.77 -8.87 -26.00
C LEU A 119 11.78 -7.82 -26.48
N GLU A 120 12.98 -7.79 -25.91
CA GLU A 120 14.05 -6.86 -26.29
C GLU A 120 14.57 -7.14 -27.70
N ILE A 121 14.70 -8.42 -28.11
CA ILE A 121 15.08 -8.80 -29.48
C ILE A 121 14.03 -8.36 -30.51
N MET A 122 12.73 -8.40 -30.13
CA MET A 122 11.64 -7.88 -30.96
C MET A 122 11.60 -6.34 -31.03
N GLY A 123 12.51 -5.64 -30.35
CA GLY A 123 12.58 -4.17 -30.32
C GLY A 123 11.57 -3.51 -29.40
N ILE A 124 10.89 -4.28 -28.55
CA ILE A 124 9.92 -3.79 -27.57
C ILE A 124 10.68 -3.29 -26.33
N ASN A 125 10.29 -2.13 -25.79
CA ASN A 125 10.80 -1.63 -24.52
C ASN A 125 10.24 -2.48 -23.36
N ALA A 126 10.90 -3.59 -23.04
CA ALA A 126 10.45 -4.53 -22.03
C ALA A 126 10.17 -3.89 -20.65
N PRO A 127 11.03 -3.00 -20.08
CA PRO A 127 10.70 -2.29 -18.84
C PRO A 127 9.40 -1.47 -18.96
N GLY A 128 9.21 -0.71 -20.03
CA GLY A 128 8.00 0.08 -20.24
C GLY A 128 6.77 -0.80 -20.38
N TYR A 129 6.86 -1.89 -21.14
CA TYR A 129 5.74 -2.79 -21.40
C TYR A 129 5.26 -3.53 -20.15
N LEU A 130 6.19 -4.02 -19.32
CA LEU A 130 5.88 -4.88 -18.16
C LEU A 130 5.60 -4.07 -16.88
N ILE A 131 6.35 -2.99 -16.65
CA ILE A 131 6.37 -2.30 -15.36
C ILE A 131 5.41 -1.11 -15.33
N LEU A 132 5.31 -0.34 -16.41
CA LEU A 132 4.49 0.87 -16.44
C LEU A 132 3.02 0.63 -16.09
N PRO A 133 2.32 -0.41 -16.65
CA PRO A 133 0.94 -0.69 -16.28
C PRO A 133 0.77 -1.00 -14.79
N LYS A 134 1.73 -1.71 -14.18
CA LYS A 134 1.72 -2.06 -12.76
C LYS A 134 1.89 -0.80 -11.88
N ILE A 135 2.77 0.12 -12.25
CA ILE A 135 2.97 1.39 -11.53
C ILE A 135 1.71 2.24 -11.59
N ILE A 136 1.11 2.41 -12.77
CA ILE A 136 -0.12 3.21 -12.92
C ILE A 136 -1.26 2.60 -12.13
N ALA A 137 -1.43 1.28 -12.21
CA ALA A 137 -2.46 0.57 -11.45
C ALA A 137 -2.24 0.68 -9.91
N GLY A 138 -0.99 0.60 -9.45
CA GLY A 138 -0.66 0.77 -8.03
C GLY A 138 -0.95 2.18 -7.52
N ILE A 139 -0.50 3.21 -8.25
CA ILE A 139 -0.74 4.61 -7.87
C ILE A 139 -2.25 4.94 -7.83
N THR A 140 -3.07 4.31 -8.67
CA THR A 140 -4.52 4.58 -8.71
C THR A 140 -5.30 3.73 -7.71
N MET A 141 -4.99 2.45 -7.57
CA MET A 141 -5.79 1.52 -6.77
C MET A 141 -5.42 1.52 -5.28
N VAL A 142 -4.15 1.76 -4.93
CA VAL A 142 -3.74 1.80 -3.51
C VAL A 142 -4.45 2.92 -2.73
N PRO A 143 -4.56 4.17 -3.23
CA PRO A 143 -5.36 5.19 -2.55
C PRO A 143 -6.85 4.80 -2.39
N VAL A 144 -7.45 4.14 -3.37
CA VAL A 144 -8.83 3.65 -3.26
C VAL A 144 -8.96 2.62 -2.13
N LEU A 145 -8.03 1.67 -2.06
CA LEU A 145 -7.99 0.66 -0.99
C LEU A 145 -7.78 1.29 0.38
N VAL A 146 -6.96 2.34 0.48
CA VAL A 146 -6.73 3.09 1.73
C VAL A 146 -8.00 3.82 2.18
N ILE A 147 -8.76 4.44 1.27
CA ILE A 147 -10.05 5.06 1.61
C ILE A 147 -11.02 4.01 2.17
N ILE A 148 -11.13 2.85 1.53
CA ILE A 148 -11.96 1.75 2.03
C ILE A 148 -11.48 1.28 3.40
N SER A 149 -10.17 1.17 3.58
CA SER A 149 -9.53 0.81 4.86
C SER A 149 -9.90 1.79 5.98
N MET A 150 -9.87 3.11 5.71
CA MET A 150 -10.26 4.14 6.69
C MET A 150 -11.69 3.95 7.18
N VAL A 151 -12.63 3.80 6.25
CA VAL A 151 -14.05 3.62 6.57
C VAL A 151 -14.27 2.34 7.38
N LEU A 152 -13.65 1.24 6.97
CA LEU A 152 -13.78 -0.04 7.64
C LEU A 152 -13.08 -0.07 9.01
N SER A 153 -11.97 0.64 9.18
CA SER A 153 -11.28 0.76 10.47
C SER A 153 -12.13 1.54 11.48
N ILE A 154 -12.71 2.67 11.07
CA ILE A 154 -13.62 3.45 11.92
C ILE A 154 -14.89 2.64 12.24
N GLY A 155 -15.46 1.95 11.25
CA GLY A 155 -16.63 1.07 11.45
C GLY A 155 -16.31 -0.14 12.35
N GLY A 156 -15.13 -0.74 12.19
CA GLY A 156 -14.63 -1.80 13.07
C GLY A 156 -14.45 -1.33 14.51
N GLY A 157 -13.94 -0.10 14.69
CA GLY A 157 -13.83 0.55 16.00
C GLY A 157 -15.18 0.76 16.66
N TYR A 158 -16.19 1.19 15.90
CA TYR A 158 -17.57 1.30 16.38
C TYR A 158 -18.12 -0.05 16.87
N LEU A 159 -17.98 -1.09 16.04
CA LEU A 159 -18.44 -2.44 16.40
C LEU A 159 -17.69 -3.00 17.62
N GLY A 160 -16.37 -2.92 17.60
CA GLY A 160 -15.54 -3.42 18.71
C GLY A 160 -15.81 -2.69 20.04
N GLY A 161 -15.91 -1.37 20.02
CA GLY A 161 -16.18 -0.55 21.19
C GLY A 161 -17.57 -0.76 21.79
N THR A 162 -18.60 -0.83 20.94
CA THR A 162 -19.99 -1.01 21.40
C THR A 162 -20.28 -2.44 21.85
N LEU A 163 -19.81 -3.46 21.13
CA LEU A 163 -20.02 -4.87 21.51
C LEU A 163 -19.31 -5.25 22.80
N SER A 164 -18.16 -4.65 23.09
CA SER A 164 -17.44 -4.86 24.35
C SER A 164 -18.00 -4.09 25.55
N GLY A 165 -18.92 -3.13 25.31
CA GLY A 165 -19.44 -2.23 26.35
C GLY A 165 -18.43 -1.16 26.81
N ALA A 166 -17.31 -1.01 26.12
CA ALA A 166 -16.26 -0.04 26.49
C ALA A 166 -16.70 1.42 26.25
N ILE A 167 -17.52 1.65 25.21
CA ILE A 167 -18.09 2.96 24.87
C ILE A 167 -19.51 2.79 24.35
N SER A 168 -20.37 3.77 24.61
CA SER A 168 -21.71 3.78 24.04
C SER A 168 -21.68 4.20 22.56
N ALA A 169 -22.68 3.73 21.78
CA ALA A 169 -22.81 4.09 20.38
C ALA A 169 -22.90 5.62 20.16
N ALA A 170 -23.61 6.32 21.04
CA ALA A 170 -23.79 7.77 20.97
C ALA A 170 -22.46 8.51 21.23
N GLU A 171 -21.71 8.11 22.25
CA GLU A 171 -20.41 8.71 22.58
C GLU A 171 -19.37 8.48 21.47
N TYR A 172 -19.35 7.29 20.87
CA TYR A 172 -18.45 7.01 19.76
C TYR A 172 -18.76 7.85 18.53
N ILE A 173 -20.05 7.93 18.12
CA ILE A 173 -20.49 8.76 16.97
C ILE A 173 -20.18 10.22 17.22
N GLN A 174 -20.46 10.72 18.43
CA GLN A 174 -20.10 12.08 18.81
C GLN A 174 -18.59 12.30 18.69
N GLY A 175 -17.77 11.36 19.17
CA GLY A 175 -16.32 11.46 19.10
C GLY A 175 -15.77 11.51 17.66
N ILE A 176 -16.29 10.69 16.75
CA ILE A 176 -15.83 10.70 15.35
C ILE A 176 -16.29 11.93 14.56
N THR A 177 -17.30 12.65 15.03
CA THR A 177 -17.81 13.87 14.36
C THR A 177 -17.22 15.17 14.95
N THR A 178 -16.77 15.14 16.20
CA THR A 178 -16.21 16.33 16.88
C THR A 178 -14.82 16.65 16.34
N ASP A 179 -14.55 17.94 16.11
CA ASP A 179 -13.23 18.49 15.73
C ASP A 179 -12.54 17.78 14.57
N PHE A 180 -13.31 17.40 13.54
CA PHE A 180 -12.75 16.75 12.36
C PHE A 180 -11.99 17.76 11.49
N ASN A 181 -10.69 17.46 11.25
CA ASN A 181 -9.86 18.25 10.35
C ASN A 181 -9.76 17.55 8.96
N PRO A 182 -10.39 18.08 7.90
CA PRO A 182 -10.34 17.48 6.56
C PRO A 182 -8.94 17.35 5.97
N TYR A 183 -7.96 18.14 6.45
CA TYR A 183 -6.59 18.09 5.97
C TYR A 183 -5.92 16.73 6.21
N THR A 184 -6.33 16.00 7.26
CA THR A 184 -5.81 14.67 7.57
C THR A 184 -6.04 13.66 6.45
N ILE A 185 -7.16 13.78 5.71
CA ILE A 185 -7.44 12.93 4.54
C ILE A 185 -6.43 13.21 3.42
N ASN A 186 -6.09 14.48 3.17
CA ASN A 186 -5.12 14.83 2.14
C ASN A 186 -3.73 14.28 2.46
N VAL A 187 -3.32 14.33 3.72
CA VAL A 187 -2.05 13.71 4.19
C VAL A 187 -2.06 12.21 3.93
N ALA A 188 -3.11 11.53 4.34
CA ALA A 188 -3.25 10.08 4.16
C ALA A 188 -3.28 9.66 2.67
N LEU A 189 -3.96 10.42 1.81
CA LEU A 189 -3.97 10.18 0.36
C LEU A 189 -2.59 10.41 -0.26
N THR A 190 -1.87 11.44 0.16
CA THR A 190 -0.49 11.69 -0.30
C THR A 190 0.41 10.51 0.05
N LYS A 191 0.34 10.00 1.30
CA LYS A 191 1.02 8.77 1.71
C LYS A 191 0.64 7.59 0.81
N ALA A 192 -0.66 7.39 0.56
CA ALA A 192 -1.17 6.29 -0.25
C ALA A 192 -0.67 6.31 -1.70
N PHE A 193 -0.54 7.48 -2.33
CA PHE A 193 0.05 7.63 -3.68
C PHE A 193 1.53 7.23 -3.69
N VAL A 194 2.30 7.71 -2.72
CA VAL A 194 3.73 7.37 -2.59
C VAL A 194 3.90 5.87 -2.35
N PHE A 195 3.09 5.29 -1.48
CA PHE A 195 3.14 3.85 -1.18
C PHE A 195 2.75 3.00 -2.38
N GLY A 196 1.72 3.41 -3.15
CA GLY A 196 1.33 2.74 -4.39
C GLY A 196 2.47 2.66 -5.40
N PHE A 197 3.26 3.74 -5.51
CA PHE A 197 4.45 3.76 -6.34
C PHE A 197 5.53 2.80 -5.81
N ILE A 198 5.83 2.81 -4.51
CA ILE A 198 6.85 1.94 -3.89
C ILE A 198 6.49 0.46 -4.04
N ILE A 199 5.24 0.09 -3.71
CA ILE A 199 4.75 -1.30 -3.74
C ILE A 199 4.85 -1.92 -5.13
N THR A 200 4.83 -1.12 -6.18
CA THR A 200 4.91 -1.61 -7.56
C THR A 200 6.28 -1.48 -8.17
N SER A 201 6.99 -0.39 -7.94
CA SER A 201 8.29 -0.11 -8.58
C SER A 201 9.45 -0.89 -7.97
N VAL A 202 9.51 -1.01 -6.64
CA VAL A 202 10.59 -1.72 -5.95
C VAL A 202 10.58 -3.23 -6.25
N PRO A 203 9.43 -3.93 -6.14
CA PRO A 203 9.38 -5.34 -6.53
C PRO A 203 9.63 -5.59 -8.01
N ALA A 204 9.18 -4.68 -8.88
CA ALA A 204 9.48 -4.79 -10.30
C ALA A 204 10.98 -4.69 -10.58
N TYR A 205 11.72 -3.84 -9.85
CA TYR A 205 13.17 -3.76 -9.92
C TYR A 205 13.85 -5.06 -9.47
N GLU A 206 13.46 -5.60 -8.31
CA GLU A 206 14.04 -6.82 -7.77
C GLU A 206 13.80 -8.02 -8.71
N GLY A 207 12.59 -8.14 -9.27
CA GLY A 207 12.27 -9.18 -10.25
C GLY A 207 13.03 -9.02 -11.58
N PHE A 208 13.14 -7.79 -12.10
CA PHE A 208 13.75 -7.53 -13.42
C PHE A 208 15.26 -7.84 -13.47
N TYR A 209 15.96 -7.70 -12.34
CA TYR A 209 17.41 -7.96 -12.26
C TYR A 209 17.77 -9.32 -11.64
N VAL A 210 16.81 -10.24 -11.52
CA VAL A 210 17.08 -11.62 -11.07
C VAL A 210 18.04 -12.29 -12.05
N LYS A 211 18.99 -13.05 -11.48
CA LYS A 211 19.95 -13.87 -12.23
C LYS A 211 19.99 -15.26 -11.60
N GLY A 212 19.78 -16.30 -12.38
CA GLY A 212 19.81 -17.67 -11.93
C GLY A 212 18.52 -18.41 -12.27
N GLY A 213 18.02 -19.23 -11.35
CA GLY A 213 16.85 -20.08 -11.56
C GLY A 213 15.66 -19.75 -10.65
N ALA A 214 14.78 -20.71 -10.45
CA ALA A 214 13.56 -20.54 -9.66
C ALA A 214 13.84 -20.20 -8.17
N LEU A 215 14.94 -20.67 -7.61
CA LEU A 215 15.33 -20.37 -6.23
C LEU A 215 15.66 -18.88 -6.05
N GLU A 216 16.38 -18.32 -7.01
CA GLU A 216 16.76 -16.91 -7.01
C GLU A 216 15.55 -15.99 -7.21
N VAL A 217 14.54 -16.44 -7.97
CA VAL A 217 13.24 -15.73 -8.10
C VAL A 217 12.53 -15.68 -6.74
N ALA A 218 12.48 -16.78 -5.99
CA ALA A 218 11.89 -16.82 -4.66
C ALA A 218 12.62 -15.90 -3.68
N GLN A 219 13.96 -15.90 -3.70
CA GLN A 219 14.76 -15.00 -2.87
C GLN A 219 14.58 -13.52 -3.25
N ALA A 220 14.48 -13.20 -4.54
CA ALA A 220 14.20 -11.86 -5.02
C ALA A 220 12.81 -11.38 -4.58
N SER A 221 11.80 -12.25 -4.62
CA SER A 221 10.46 -11.96 -4.13
C SER A 221 10.46 -11.61 -2.64
N THR A 222 11.13 -12.40 -1.81
CA THR A 222 11.27 -12.10 -0.38
C THR A 222 12.00 -10.79 -0.14
N ARG A 223 13.12 -10.56 -0.84
CA ARG A 223 13.89 -9.30 -0.76
C ARG A 223 13.07 -8.11 -1.19
N ALA A 224 12.28 -8.24 -2.25
CA ALA A 224 11.38 -7.20 -2.74
C ALA A 224 10.39 -6.75 -1.66
N VAL A 225 9.77 -7.69 -0.94
CA VAL A 225 8.86 -7.38 0.17
C VAL A 225 9.58 -6.62 1.29
N VAL A 226 10.74 -7.12 1.73
CA VAL A 226 11.51 -6.49 2.82
C VAL A 226 11.93 -5.07 2.45
N VAL A 227 12.49 -4.88 1.26
CA VAL A 227 12.93 -3.55 0.80
C VAL A 227 11.75 -2.61 0.62
N SER A 228 10.61 -3.09 0.12
CA SER A 228 9.39 -2.30 0.01
C SER A 228 8.87 -1.86 1.38
N CYS A 229 8.81 -2.75 2.37
CA CYS A 229 8.36 -2.41 3.72
C CYS A 229 9.28 -1.36 4.37
N ILE A 230 10.61 -1.52 4.26
CA ILE A 230 11.56 -0.53 4.78
C ILE A 230 11.37 0.82 4.08
N SER A 231 11.20 0.82 2.77
CA SER A 231 10.99 2.05 1.99
C SER A 231 9.66 2.73 2.34
N ILE A 232 8.58 1.96 2.56
CA ILE A 232 7.29 2.48 3.01
C ILE A 232 7.45 3.18 4.36
N LEU A 233 8.04 2.52 5.36
CA LEU A 233 8.23 3.11 6.69
C LEU A 233 9.11 4.36 6.67
N ALA A 234 10.18 4.36 5.88
CA ALA A 234 11.03 5.54 5.71
C ALA A 234 10.28 6.70 5.05
N CYS A 235 9.53 6.43 3.99
CA CYS A 235 8.72 7.45 3.31
C CYS A 235 7.54 7.91 4.17
N ASP A 236 6.94 7.04 4.97
CA ASP A 236 5.89 7.37 5.91
C ASP A 236 6.36 8.44 6.90
N TYR A 237 7.51 8.19 7.53
CA TYR A 237 8.12 9.17 8.45
C TYR A 237 8.41 10.51 7.76
N ILE A 238 9.00 10.48 6.55
CA ILE A 238 9.34 11.70 5.81
C ILE A 238 8.08 12.49 5.43
N VAL A 239 7.05 11.82 4.91
CA VAL A 239 5.80 12.48 4.49
C VAL A 239 5.08 13.06 5.70
N THR A 240 5.03 12.32 6.84
CA THR A 240 4.45 12.81 8.09
C THR A 240 5.17 14.06 8.58
N GLN A 241 6.50 14.03 8.62
CA GLN A 241 7.32 15.18 9.08
C GLN A 241 7.19 16.42 8.18
N LEU A 242 6.90 16.24 6.89
CA LEU A 242 6.76 17.35 5.95
C LEU A 242 5.35 17.96 5.93
N LEU A 243 4.33 17.17 6.27
CA LEU A 243 2.93 17.59 6.12
C LEU A 243 2.20 17.85 7.44
N LEU A 244 2.73 17.37 8.56
CA LEU A 244 2.22 17.61 9.92
C LEU A 244 3.21 18.44 10.73
#